data_26e9cfdf470464c885b8c890e19c7e20
#
_entry.id   26e9cfdf470464c885b8c890e19c7e20
#
_cell.length_a   1.000
_cell.length_b   1.000
_cell.length_c   1.000
_cell.angle_alpha   90.00
_cell.angle_beta   90.00
_cell.angle_gamma   90.00
#
_symmetry.space_group_name_H-M   'P 1'
#
loop_
_entity.id
_entity.type
_entity.pdbx_description
1 polymer ?
#
loop_
_entity_poly.entity_id
_entity_poly.type
_entity_poly.pdbx_seq_one_letter_code
_entity_poly.pdbx_strand_id
1 'polypeptide(L)'
;YGDHRDLHYPLRRQRQMCIRDRWMTDWRLDAFKKWKEMKEPEWANVKYEKPDLQKISYYSAPSNKPKYNSLDEVDPELLETFKKLGISVDEQKKLAGVAVDVVIDSVSVATSFKDTLSEKGIIFCSMNEAIKEHPELIKKYIGTVIPKTDNYYAALNSAVFSDGSFCYIPKGVKCPMELSTYFRINEAGTGQFERTLVVADKGSYVSYLEGCSAPSRDENQLHAAVVELIALDDAEIKYSTVQNWYPGDEQGRGGIYNFVTKRGLCRGDRSHISWTQVETGSAITWKYPSVVLRGADSVGEFYSVALTRQCQQADTGTK
;
A
#
# COMPACT_ATOMS: atom_id res chain seq x y z
N TYR A 1 15.45 -0.86 31.39
CA TYR A 1 16.35 -1.27 30.29
C TYR A 1 15.67 -2.41 29.53
N GLY A 2 14.69 -2.08 28.67
CA GLY A 2 14.06 -3.04 27.77
C GLY A 2 15.02 -3.38 26.65
N ASP A 3 15.17 -4.64 26.38
CA ASP A 3 16.11 -5.19 25.41
C ASP A 3 15.70 -4.78 23.99
N HIS A 4 16.41 -3.83 23.39
CA HIS A 4 16.24 -3.36 22.01
C HIS A 4 16.52 -4.44 20.93
N ARG A 5 16.67 -5.71 21.32
CA ARG A 5 17.07 -6.81 20.42
C ARG A 5 15.96 -7.20 19.43
N ASP A 6 14.70 -7.05 19.79
CA ASP A 6 13.60 -7.64 19.02
C ASP A 6 13.17 -6.83 17.79
N LEU A 7 13.32 -5.50 17.80
CA LEU A 7 13.16 -4.70 16.56
C LEU A 7 14.32 -4.89 15.56
N HIS A 8 15.47 -5.37 16.02
CA HIS A 8 16.58 -5.68 15.12
C HIS A 8 16.40 -7.00 14.35
N TYR A 9 15.57 -7.92 14.83
CA TYR A 9 15.37 -9.21 14.18
C TYR A 9 14.55 -9.11 12.88
N PRO A 10 13.41 -8.42 12.82
CA PRO A 10 12.73 -8.12 11.58
C PRO A 10 13.57 -7.32 10.60
N LEU A 11 14.30 -6.31 11.08
CA LEU A 11 15.24 -5.54 10.25
C LEU A 11 16.39 -6.40 9.72
N ARG A 12 16.85 -7.43 10.45
CA ARG A 12 17.84 -8.38 9.95
C ARG A 12 17.31 -9.29 8.85
N ARG A 13 16.05 -9.78 8.94
CA ARG A 13 15.42 -10.57 7.88
C ARG A 13 15.13 -9.71 6.66
N GLN A 14 14.63 -8.49 6.85
CA GLN A 14 14.47 -7.54 5.75
C GLN A 14 15.80 -7.12 5.13
N ARG A 15 16.89 -7.06 5.90
CA ARG A 15 18.25 -6.93 5.36
C ARG A 15 18.61 -8.06 4.40
N GLN A 16 18.21 -9.30 4.66
CA GLN A 16 18.48 -10.42 3.74
C GLN A 16 17.69 -10.30 2.43
N MET A 17 16.48 -9.72 2.44
CA MET A 17 15.73 -9.42 1.22
C MET A 17 16.35 -8.26 0.43
N CYS A 18 16.99 -7.31 1.09
CA CYS A 18 17.61 -6.12 0.50
C CYS A 18 19.15 -6.18 0.45
N ILE A 19 19.76 -7.36 0.58
CA ILE A 19 21.24 -7.55 0.69
C ILE A 19 22.04 -6.94 -0.47
N ARG A 20 21.42 -6.67 -1.61
CA ARG A 20 22.11 -6.07 -2.76
C ARG A 20 22.07 -4.54 -2.82
N ASP A 21 21.18 -3.89 -2.05
CA ASP A 21 21.02 -2.44 -2.12
C ASP A 21 21.27 -1.75 -0.78
N ARG A 22 22.54 -1.47 -0.54
CA ARG A 22 23.00 -0.74 0.66
C ARG A 22 22.24 0.57 0.88
N TRP A 23 21.90 1.30 -0.19
CA TRP A 23 21.16 2.57 -0.11
C TRP A 23 19.77 2.43 0.52
N MET A 24 19.03 1.35 0.21
CA MET A 24 17.72 1.10 0.80
C MET A 24 17.83 0.72 2.28
N THR A 25 18.87 -0.03 2.64
CA THR A 25 19.16 -0.33 4.04
C THR A 25 19.48 0.96 4.83
N ASP A 26 20.31 1.82 4.28
CA ASP A 26 20.66 3.11 4.89
C ASP A 26 19.43 4.02 4.99
N TRP A 27 18.56 4.03 3.97
CA TRP A 27 17.30 4.78 3.96
C TRP A 27 16.34 4.31 5.07
N ARG A 28 16.21 3.00 5.26
CA ARG A 28 15.38 2.38 6.32
C ARG A 28 15.94 2.63 7.71
N LEU A 29 17.24 2.51 7.89
CA LEU A 29 17.90 2.78 9.16
C LEU A 29 17.76 4.26 9.57
N ASP A 30 17.84 5.18 8.63
CA ASP A 30 17.58 6.60 8.90
C ASP A 30 16.11 6.83 9.30
N ALA A 31 15.16 6.19 8.60
CA ALA A 31 13.74 6.25 8.97
C ALA A 31 13.49 5.70 10.39
N PHE A 32 14.12 4.58 10.73
CA PHE A 32 14.03 4.00 12.07
C PHE A 32 14.58 4.91 13.18
N LYS A 33 15.71 5.58 12.93
CA LYS A 33 16.27 6.55 13.88
C LYS A 33 15.28 7.69 14.13
N LYS A 34 14.72 8.25 13.06
CA LYS A 34 13.71 9.33 13.16
C LYS A 34 12.43 8.88 13.86
N TRP A 35 11.94 7.68 13.53
CA TRP A 35 10.77 7.11 14.19
C TRP A 35 10.96 6.99 15.72
N LYS A 36 12.13 6.58 16.19
CA LYS A 36 12.42 6.49 17.65
C LYS A 36 12.35 7.82 18.39
N GLU A 37 12.51 8.92 17.69
CA GLU A 37 12.41 10.28 18.23
C GLU A 37 10.97 10.80 18.24
N MET A 38 10.06 10.12 17.51
CA MET A 38 8.67 10.49 17.42
C MET A 38 7.84 9.90 18.56
N LYS A 39 6.75 10.59 18.87
CA LYS A 39 5.70 10.06 19.74
C LYS A 39 4.49 9.68 18.88
N GLU A 40 3.82 8.60 19.28
CA GLU A 40 2.54 8.25 18.69
C GLU A 40 1.57 9.42 18.89
N PRO A 41 0.89 9.89 17.83
CA PRO A 41 0.00 11.03 17.94
C PRO A 41 -1.27 10.69 18.75
N GLU A 42 -1.80 11.70 19.46
CA GLU A 42 -2.98 11.57 20.33
C GLU A 42 -4.14 12.48 19.88
N TRP A 43 -4.01 13.10 18.71
CA TRP A 43 -5.01 14.06 18.21
C TRP A 43 -6.17 13.42 17.46
N ALA A 44 -6.06 12.14 17.05
CA ALA A 44 -7.13 11.45 16.34
C ALA A 44 -8.35 11.22 17.25
N ASN A 45 -9.54 11.46 16.72
CA ASN A 45 -10.80 11.29 17.44
C ASN A 45 -11.29 9.83 17.43
N VAL A 46 -10.41 8.91 17.81
CA VAL A 46 -10.69 7.48 17.95
C VAL A 46 -10.12 6.97 19.27
N LYS A 47 -10.78 5.96 19.84
CA LYS A 47 -10.36 5.33 21.11
C LYS A 47 -10.01 3.88 20.83
N TYR A 48 -8.79 3.49 21.14
CA TYR A 48 -8.29 2.13 20.93
C TYR A 48 -7.18 1.79 21.92
N GLU A 49 -6.98 0.51 22.15
CA GLU A 49 -5.80 0.01 22.86
C GLU A 49 -4.59 0.12 21.92
N LYS A 50 -3.54 0.81 22.37
CA LYS A 50 -2.34 0.99 21.55
C LYS A 50 -1.71 -0.35 21.21
N PRO A 51 -1.38 -0.61 19.92
CA PRO A 51 -0.74 -1.85 19.53
C PRO A 51 0.65 -1.96 20.19
N ASP A 52 0.94 -3.12 20.77
CA ASP A 52 2.28 -3.41 21.29
C ASP A 52 3.22 -3.72 20.11
N LEU A 53 3.90 -2.69 19.64
CA LEU A 53 4.81 -2.78 18.50
C LEU A 53 6.00 -3.72 18.72
N GLN A 54 6.25 -4.20 19.95
CA GLN A 54 7.29 -5.19 20.25
C GLN A 54 6.80 -6.64 20.03
N LYS A 55 5.48 -6.85 20.09
CA LYS A 55 4.85 -8.17 19.88
C LYS A 55 4.46 -8.44 18.44
N ILE A 56 4.39 -7.42 17.60
CA ILE A 56 4.01 -7.56 16.20
C ILE A 56 5.15 -8.16 15.39
N SER A 57 4.86 -9.16 14.55
CA SER A 57 5.77 -9.58 13.49
C SER A 57 5.68 -8.60 12.31
N TYR A 58 6.80 -8.02 11.91
CA TYR A 58 6.88 -7.05 10.81
C TYR A 58 7.07 -7.67 9.44
N TYR A 59 7.21 -8.97 9.38
CA TYR A 59 7.38 -9.70 8.13
C TYR A 59 6.79 -11.10 8.25
N SER A 60 5.94 -11.42 7.32
CA SER A 60 5.45 -12.77 7.09
C SER A 60 5.56 -13.09 5.61
N ALA A 61 6.05 -14.27 5.28
CA ALA A 61 6.04 -14.78 3.92
C ALA A 61 5.26 -16.09 3.92
N PRO A 62 4.40 -16.31 2.91
CA PRO A 62 3.75 -17.60 2.74
C PRO A 62 4.83 -18.70 2.70
N SER A 63 4.72 -19.69 3.58
CA SER A 63 5.63 -20.83 3.59
C SER A 63 5.47 -21.63 2.29
N ASN A 64 6.53 -21.70 1.47
CA ASN A 64 6.63 -22.57 0.29
C ASN A 64 5.65 -22.36 -0.86
N LYS A 65 5.39 -21.12 -1.30
CA LYS A 65 4.60 -20.93 -2.53
C LYS A 65 5.46 -20.42 -3.69
N PRO A 66 5.35 -21.03 -4.87
CA PRO A 66 6.02 -20.54 -6.09
C PRO A 66 5.46 -19.16 -6.46
N LYS A 67 6.29 -18.31 -7.07
CA LYS A 67 5.80 -17.14 -7.79
C LYS A 67 4.98 -17.61 -8.97
N TYR A 68 3.73 -17.19 -9.05
CA TYR A 68 2.88 -17.49 -10.19
C TYR A 68 3.08 -16.43 -11.28
N ASN A 69 3.25 -16.85 -12.52
CA ASN A 69 3.37 -15.95 -13.67
C ASN A 69 1.99 -15.58 -14.26
N SER A 70 0.95 -16.30 -13.87
CA SER A 70 -0.42 -15.99 -14.25
C SER A 70 -1.40 -16.40 -13.14
N LEU A 71 -2.60 -15.84 -13.17
CA LEU A 71 -3.68 -16.20 -12.26
C LEU A 71 -4.18 -17.65 -12.47
N ASP A 72 -3.89 -18.26 -13.61
CA ASP A 72 -4.25 -19.64 -13.91
C ASP A 72 -3.41 -20.67 -13.15
N GLU A 73 -2.24 -20.26 -12.66
CA GLU A 73 -1.31 -21.09 -11.88
C GLU A 73 -1.58 -20.98 -10.36
N VAL A 74 -2.53 -20.13 -9.95
CA VAL A 74 -2.84 -19.83 -8.54
C VAL A 74 -3.62 -21.00 -7.92
N ASP A 75 -3.25 -21.33 -6.68
CA ASP A 75 -3.90 -22.35 -5.86
C ASP A 75 -5.43 -22.23 -5.88
N PRO A 76 -6.19 -23.31 -6.15
CA PRO A 76 -7.65 -23.31 -6.14
C PRO A 76 -8.29 -22.74 -4.88
N GLU A 77 -7.66 -22.90 -3.71
CA GLU A 77 -8.13 -22.36 -2.44
C GLU A 77 -8.02 -20.82 -2.40
N LEU A 78 -6.99 -20.26 -3.05
CA LEU A 78 -6.84 -18.83 -3.21
C LEU A 78 -7.85 -18.26 -4.21
N LEU A 79 -8.13 -19.00 -5.30
CA LEU A 79 -9.19 -18.65 -6.26
C LEU A 79 -10.59 -18.69 -5.62
N GLU A 80 -10.84 -19.65 -4.74
CA GLU A 80 -12.10 -19.73 -3.99
C GLU A 80 -12.21 -18.56 -2.98
N THR A 81 -11.10 -18.15 -2.43
CA THR A 81 -11.00 -16.97 -1.57
C THR A 81 -11.31 -15.69 -2.36
N PHE A 82 -10.80 -15.54 -3.56
CA PHE A 82 -11.17 -14.43 -4.45
C PHE A 82 -12.67 -14.42 -4.78
N LYS A 83 -13.25 -15.59 -5.06
CA LYS A 83 -14.70 -15.72 -5.25
C LYS A 83 -15.52 -15.28 -4.03
N LYS A 84 -15.14 -15.73 -2.83
CA LYS A 84 -15.81 -15.35 -1.56
C LYS A 84 -15.72 -13.85 -1.26
N LEU A 85 -14.68 -13.20 -1.77
CA LEU A 85 -14.45 -11.75 -1.60
C LEU A 85 -15.14 -10.91 -2.68
N GLY A 86 -15.90 -11.54 -3.58
CA GLY A 86 -16.52 -10.84 -4.71
C GLY A 86 -15.50 -10.41 -5.78
N ILE A 87 -14.26 -10.89 -5.70
CA ILE A 87 -13.24 -10.70 -6.72
C ILE A 87 -13.41 -11.88 -7.71
N SER A 88 -14.29 -11.70 -8.67
CA SER A 88 -14.49 -12.70 -9.71
C SER A 88 -13.25 -12.75 -10.60
N VAL A 89 -12.42 -13.77 -10.40
CA VAL A 89 -11.25 -14.05 -11.27
C VAL A 89 -11.73 -14.28 -12.72
N ASP A 90 -12.92 -14.87 -12.88
CA ASP A 90 -13.55 -15.07 -14.18
C ASP A 90 -14.12 -13.77 -14.77
N GLU A 91 -14.58 -12.83 -13.94
CA GLU A 91 -14.96 -11.49 -14.37
C GLU A 91 -13.72 -10.63 -14.67
N GLN A 92 -12.63 -10.77 -13.94
CA GLN A 92 -11.36 -10.13 -14.27
C GLN A 92 -10.76 -10.69 -15.57
N LYS A 93 -10.92 -11.98 -15.85
CA LYS A 93 -10.61 -12.56 -17.17
C LYS A 93 -11.57 -12.09 -18.26
N LYS A 94 -12.82 -11.80 -17.92
CA LYS A 94 -13.88 -11.32 -18.84
C LYS A 94 -13.93 -9.82 -18.97
N LEU A 95 -13.57 -9.06 -17.95
CA LEU A 95 -13.26 -7.63 -18.03
C LEU A 95 -11.88 -7.52 -18.69
N ALA A 96 -11.84 -7.81 -19.98
CA ALA A 96 -10.65 -7.71 -20.81
C ALA A 96 -9.97 -6.36 -20.56
N GLY A 97 -8.82 -6.36 -19.89
CA GLY A 97 -8.01 -5.18 -19.74
C GLY A 97 -7.75 -4.67 -18.32
N VAL A 98 -7.75 -5.52 -17.28
CA VAL A 98 -7.25 -5.15 -15.94
C VAL A 98 -5.98 -5.93 -15.63
N ALA A 99 -4.89 -5.23 -15.35
CA ALA A 99 -3.67 -5.85 -14.82
C ALA A 99 -3.72 -5.86 -13.31
N VAL A 100 -3.47 -7.02 -12.71
CA VAL A 100 -3.60 -7.24 -11.25
C VAL A 100 -2.26 -7.64 -10.66
N ASP A 101 -1.86 -7.00 -9.57
CA ASP A 101 -0.81 -7.44 -8.67
C ASP A 101 -1.42 -7.89 -7.33
N VAL A 102 -1.06 -9.07 -6.85
CA VAL A 102 -1.59 -9.65 -5.62
C VAL A 102 -0.50 -9.75 -4.58
N VAL A 103 -0.71 -9.08 -3.45
CA VAL A 103 0.19 -9.08 -2.30
C VAL A 103 -0.48 -9.79 -1.13
N ILE A 104 0.09 -10.91 -0.69
CA ILE A 104 -0.37 -11.66 0.47
C ILE A 104 0.67 -11.54 1.58
N ASP A 105 0.21 -11.10 2.77
CA ASP A 105 1.06 -10.78 3.91
C ASP A 105 2.14 -9.74 3.50
N SER A 106 3.37 -10.15 3.36
CA SER A 106 4.48 -9.24 3.06
C SER A 106 5.14 -9.48 1.69
N VAL A 107 4.47 -10.23 0.79
CA VAL A 107 5.09 -10.67 -0.47
C VAL A 107 4.11 -10.59 -1.65
N SER A 108 4.54 -9.98 -2.76
CA SER A 108 3.84 -10.10 -4.05
C SER A 108 3.92 -11.53 -4.56
N VAL A 109 2.77 -12.12 -4.86
CA VAL A 109 2.65 -13.53 -5.28
C VAL A 109 2.32 -13.69 -6.76
N ALA A 110 1.71 -12.69 -7.39
CA ALA A 110 1.37 -12.74 -8.82
C ALA A 110 1.21 -11.33 -9.40
N THR A 111 1.73 -11.11 -10.62
CA THR A 111 1.49 -9.90 -11.40
C THR A 111 1.09 -10.31 -12.81
N SER A 112 -0.09 -9.87 -13.28
CA SER A 112 -0.61 -10.20 -14.62
C SER A 112 -0.27 -9.12 -15.65
N PHE A 113 -0.28 -9.50 -16.96
CA PHE A 113 -0.08 -8.60 -18.11
C PHE A 113 1.25 -7.82 -18.12
N LYS A 114 2.26 -8.32 -17.41
CA LYS A 114 3.56 -7.65 -17.30
C LYS A 114 4.21 -7.39 -18.67
N ASP A 115 4.15 -8.37 -19.58
CA ASP A 115 4.74 -8.26 -20.92
C ASP A 115 4.02 -7.21 -21.77
N THR A 116 2.68 -7.23 -21.80
CA THR A 116 1.85 -6.25 -22.52
C THR A 116 2.09 -4.81 -22.05
N LEU A 117 2.30 -4.61 -20.75
CA LEU A 117 2.62 -3.31 -20.19
C LEU A 117 4.04 -2.88 -20.54
N SER A 118 5.00 -3.82 -20.47
CA SER A 118 6.42 -3.56 -20.77
C SER A 118 6.68 -3.18 -22.23
N GLU A 119 5.89 -3.71 -23.19
CA GLU A 119 5.93 -3.29 -24.60
C GLU A 119 5.67 -1.78 -24.79
N LYS A 120 4.92 -1.17 -23.88
CA LYS A 120 4.66 0.29 -23.84
C LYS A 120 5.64 1.03 -22.92
N GLY A 121 6.62 0.33 -22.36
CA GLY A 121 7.55 0.88 -21.38
C GLY A 121 6.92 1.17 -20.01
N ILE A 122 5.70 0.68 -19.76
CA ILE A 122 5.03 0.78 -18.46
C ILE A 122 5.67 -0.21 -17.50
N ILE A 123 6.05 0.26 -16.31
CA ILE A 123 6.53 -0.59 -15.25
C ILE A 123 5.39 -0.77 -14.25
N PHE A 124 5.00 -2.04 -14.02
CA PHE A 124 4.05 -2.43 -13.00
C PHE A 124 4.54 -3.72 -12.35
N CYS A 125 5.03 -3.61 -11.13
CA CYS A 125 5.69 -4.71 -10.43
C CYS A 125 5.68 -4.49 -8.91
N SER A 126 6.14 -5.47 -8.16
CA SER A 126 6.32 -5.32 -6.72
C SER A 126 7.38 -4.26 -6.39
N MET A 127 7.25 -3.62 -5.23
CA MET A 127 8.23 -2.65 -4.75
C MET A 127 9.63 -3.28 -4.59
N ASN A 128 9.69 -4.55 -4.16
CA ASN A 128 10.96 -5.27 -4.04
C ASN A 128 11.64 -5.51 -5.38
N GLU A 129 10.87 -5.82 -6.42
CA GLU A 129 11.38 -5.95 -7.78
C GLU A 129 11.87 -4.58 -8.29
N ALA A 130 11.07 -3.53 -8.10
CA ALA A 130 11.41 -2.18 -8.52
C ALA A 130 12.70 -1.65 -7.87
N ILE A 131 12.93 -1.93 -6.59
CA ILE A 131 14.17 -1.58 -5.88
C ILE A 131 15.39 -2.22 -6.53
N LYS A 132 15.25 -3.44 -7.09
CA LYS A 132 16.36 -4.19 -7.70
C LYS A 132 16.58 -3.83 -9.17
N GLU A 133 15.49 -3.69 -9.93
CA GLU A 133 15.54 -3.55 -11.39
C GLU A 133 15.48 -2.09 -11.84
N HIS A 134 14.84 -1.21 -11.04
CA HIS A 134 14.65 0.20 -11.35
C HIS A 134 15.10 1.14 -10.22
N PRO A 135 16.28 0.92 -9.59
CA PRO A 135 16.71 1.64 -8.39
C PRO A 135 16.77 3.16 -8.58
N GLU A 136 17.09 3.64 -9.77
CA GLU A 136 17.20 5.08 -10.03
C GLU A 136 15.82 5.77 -10.03
N LEU A 137 14.77 5.08 -10.50
CA LEU A 137 13.40 5.61 -10.39
C LEU A 137 12.95 5.63 -8.94
N ILE A 138 13.19 4.55 -8.20
CA ILE A 138 12.81 4.49 -6.79
C ILE A 138 13.54 5.56 -5.99
N LYS A 139 14.85 5.70 -6.12
CA LYS A 139 15.62 6.77 -5.44
C LYS A 139 15.11 8.17 -5.75
N LYS A 140 14.68 8.39 -7.00
CA LYS A 140 14.19 9.70 -7.46
C LYS A 140 12.85 10.08 -6.82
N TYR A 141 12.00 9.11 -6.52
CA TYR A 141 10.60 9.39 -6.18
C TYR A 141 10.18 8.96 -4.78
N ILE A 142 10.73 7.87 -4.22
CA ILE A 142 10.33 7.35 -2.90
C ILE A 142 10.57 8.39 -1.79
N GLY A 143 9.56 8.60 -0.96
CA GLY A 143 9.66 9.53 0.17
C GLY A 143 9.68 11.01 -0.23
N THR A 144 9.42 11.34 -1.50
CA THR A 144 9.36 12.75 -1.96
C THR A 144 8.00 13.39 -1.69
N VAL A 145 6.96 12.60 -1.52
CA VAL A 145 5.60 13.05 -1.19
C VAL A 145 5.29 12.80 0.28
N ILE A 146 5.67 11.62 0.79
CA ILE A 146 5.56 11.24 2.19
C ILE A 146 6.97 10.98 2.74
N PRO A 147 7.62 12.01 3.29
CA PRO A 147 8.98 11.88 3.82
C PRO A 147 9.01 10.99 5.08
N LYS A 148 10.20 10.49 5.42
CA LYS A 148 10.44 9.68 6.62
C LYS A 148 10.11 10.38 7.95
N THR A 149 9.78 11.66 7.89
CA THR A 149 9.43 12.52 9.03
C THR A 149 7.99 13.00 9.00
N ASP A 150 7.15 12.46 8.10
CA ASP A 150 5.78 12.94 7.92
C ASP A 150 4.93 12.74 9.19
N ASN A 151 4.81 11.52 9.62
CA ASN A 151 4.13 11.14 10.86
C ASN A 151 4.67 9.81 11.42
N TYR A 152 4.25 9.46 12.63
CA TYR A 152 4.72 8.29 13.37
C TYR A 152 4.58 6.97 12.57
N TYR A 153 3.40 6.71 12.00
CA TYR A 153 3.16 5.46 11.26
C TYR A 153 3.78 5.46 9.87
N ALA A 154 3.90 6.61 9.21
CA ALA A 154 4.63 6.72 7.95
C ALA A 154 6.15 6.54 8.14
N ALA A 155 6.70 7.03 9.25
CA ALA A 155 8.10 6.80 9.62
C ALA A 155 8.35 5.33 9.94
N LEU A 156 7.44 4.68 10.72
CA LEU A 156 7.50 3.25 10.98
C LEU A 156 7.42 2.45 9.68
N ASN A 157 6.45 2.72 8.81
CA ASN A 157 6.35 2.10 7.50
C ASN A 157 7.67 2.25 6.72
N SER A 158 8.22 3.45 6.67
CA SER A 158 9.49 3.70 5.98
C SER A 158 10.65 2.84 6.49
N ALA A 159 10.65 2.51 7.78
CA ALA A 159 11.68 1.66 8.38
C ALA A 159 11.47 0.16 8.07
N VAL A 160 10.21 -0.29 8.01
CA VAL A 160 9.89 -1.73 8.06
C VAL A 160 9.09 -2.26 6.86
N PHE A 161 8.65 -1.42 5.90
CA PHE A 161 7.86 -1.93 4.79
C PHE A 161 8.55 -3.11 4.10
N SER A 162 7.78 -4.15 3.79
CA SER A 162 8.31 -5.40 3.23
C SER A 162 8.20 -5.42 1.71
N ASP A 163 7.03 -5.05 1.20
CA ASP A 163 6.73 -4.98 -0.22
C ASP A 163 5.67 -3.89 -0.48
N GLY A 164 5.01 -3.96 -1.59
CA GLY A 164 4.00 -3.02 -2.07
C GLY A 164 3.99 -3.01 -3.57
N SER A 165 3.42 -1.99 -4.18
CA SER A 165 3.31 -1.89 -5.62
C SER A 165 4.09 -0.69 -6.16
N PHE A 166 4.76 -0.87 -7.28
CA PHE A 166 5.38 0.19 -8.05
C PHE A 166 4.78 0.28 -9.43
N CYS A 167 4.35 1.50 -9.78
CA CYS A 167 3.82 1.80 -11.11
C CYS A 167 4.51 3.05 -11.67
N TYR A 168 5.06 2.94 -12.87
CA TYR A 168 5.60 4.07 -13.63
C TYR A 168 5.02 4.07 -15.04
N ILE A 169 4.37 5.16 -15.40
CA ILE A 169 3.83 5.38 -16.74
C ILE A 169 4.73 6.35 -17.48
N PRO A 170 5.37 5.94 -18.58
CA PRO A 170 6.28 6.80 -19.32
C PRO A 170 5.60 8.00 -19.95
N LYS A 171 6.41 9.00 -20.29
CA LYS A 171 5.96 10.24 -20.94
C LYS A 171 5.07 9.98 -22.16
N GLY A 172 3.90 10.61 -22.18
CA GLY A 172 2.94 10.56 -23.30
C GLY A 172 2.17 9.25 -23.42
N VAL A 173 2.42 8.27 -22.55
CA VAL A 173 1.76 6.96 -22.59
C VAL A 173 0.43 7.02 -21.83
N LYS A 174 -0.64 6.58 -22.51
CA LYS A 174 -1.91 6.29 -21.84
C LYS A 174 -1.95 4.80 -21.52
N CYS A 175 -2.06 4.47 -20.23
CA CYS A 175 -2.15 3.07 -19.82
C CYS A 175 -3.37 2.41 -20.50
N PRO A 176 -3.17 1.30 -21.24
CA PRO A 176 -4.25 0.72 -22.05
C PRO A 176 -5.31 -0.01 -21.24
N MET A 177 -5.05 -0.25 -19.96
CA MET A 177 -5.91 -1.00 -19.06
C MET A 177 -5.87 -0.41 -17.65
N GLU A 178 -6.86 -0.75 -16.83
CA GLU A 178 -6.81 -0.45 -15.41
C GLU A 178 -5.76 -1.33 -14.72
N LEU A 179 -4.99 -0.73 -13.82
CA LEU A 179 -4.07 -1.46 -12.97
C LEU A 179 -4.73 -1.67 -11.60
N SER A 180 -4.56 -2.85 -11.02
CA SER A 180 -5.12 -3.15 -9.71
C SER A 180 -4.10 -3.84 -8.82
N THR A 181 -4.02 -3.44 -7.56
CA THR A 181 -3.29 -4.19 -6.53
C THR A 181 -4.26 -4.63 -5.44
N TYR A 182 -4.13 -5.87 -5.04
CA TYR A 182 -4.93 -6.45 -3.98
C TYR A 182 -4.05 -6.89 -2.82
N PHE A 183 -4.31 -6.33 -1.64
CA PHE A 183 -3.59 -6.63 -0.40
C PHE A 183 -4.44 -7.50 0.52
N ARG A 184 -3.84 -8.57 1.05
CA ARG A 184 -4.47 -9.46 2.01
C ARG A 184 -3.54 -9.82 3.15
N ILE A 185 -4.00 -9.63 4.39
CA ILE A 185 -3.35 -10.12 5.59
C ILE A 185 -3.91 -11.51 5.90
N ASN A 186 -3.05 -12.52 5.98
CA ASN A 186 -3.46 -13.89 6.33
C ASN A 186 -2.89 -14.37 7.65
N GLU A 187 -1.65 -13.99 7.99
CA GLU A 187 -0.98 -14.48 9.20
C GLU A 187 -1.44 -13.76 10.46
N ALA A 188 -1.61 -14.54 11.54
CA ALA A 188 -1.89 -14.02 12.89
C ALA A 188 -0.66 -13.33 13.50
N GLY A 189 -0.89 -12.37 14.40
CA GLY A 189 0.19 -11.68 15.12
C GLY A 189 1.12 -10.84 14.22
N THR A 190 0.71 -10.58 12.98
CA THR A 190 1.50 -9.79 12.02
C THR A 190 0.90 -8.41 11.82
N GLY A 191 1.76 -7.40 11.66
CA GLY A 191 1.39 -6.13 11.07
C GLY A 191 1.67 -6.12 9.58
N GLN A 192 0.88 -5.38 8.81
CA GLN A 192 1.12 -5.17 7.38
C GLN A 192 1.60 -3.75 7.11
N PHE A 193 2.72 -3.66 6.40
CA PHE A 193 3.43 -2.41 6.13
C PHE A 193 3.83 -2.38 4.66
N GLU A 194 2.86 -2.17 3.79
CA GLU A 194 3.14 -2.01 2.35
C GLU A 194 3.42 -0.56 1.98
N ARG A 195 4.21 -0.37 0.91
CA ARG A 195 4.48 0.93 0.34
C ARG A 195 4.24 0.93 -1.16
N THR A 196 3.24 1.69 -1.59
CA THR A 196 2.87 1.85 -2.99
C THR A 196 3.39 3.20 -3.52
N LEU A 197 3.98 3.17 -4.72
CA LEU A 197 4.45 4.36 -5.43
C LEU A 197 3.93 4.33 -6.87
N VAL A 198 3.11 5.32 -7.24
CA VAL A 198 2.59 5.50 -8.59
C VAL A 198 3.13 6.80 -9.16
N VAL A 199 3.79 6.73 -10.30
CA VAL A 199 4.34 7.89 -11.01
C VAL A 199 3.80 7.95 -12.42
N ALA A 200 3.08 9.01 -12.75
CA ALA A 200 2.63 9.34 -14.08
C ALA A 200 3.53 10.45 -14.66
N ASP A 201 4.38 10.10 -15.65
CA ASP A 201 5.28 11.05 -16.30
C ASP A 201 4.49 11.99 -17.24
N LYS A 202 5.13 13.00 -17.78
CA LYS A 202 4.51 14.08 -18.56
C LYS A 202 3.51 13.58 -19.63
N GLY A 203 2.29 14.09 -19.59
CA GLY A 203 1.23 13.76 -20.54
C GLY A 203 0.76 12.31 -20.50
N SER A 204 1.06 11.56 -19.44
CA SER A 204 0.63 10.17 -19.28
C SER A 204 -0.71 10.05 -18.54
N TYR A 205 -1.29 8.86 -18.57
CA TYR A 205 -2.54 8.54 -17.90
C TYR A 205 -2.52 7.14 -17.28
N VAL A 206 -3.06 7.01 -16.08
CA VAL A 206 -3.30 5.71 -15.43
C VAL A 206 -4.57 5.73 -14.59
N SER A 207 -5.34 4.63 -14.65
CA SER A 207 -6.36 4.27 -13.66
C SER A 207 -5.83 3.15 -12.79
N TYR A 208 -5.86 3.34 -11.46
CA TYR A 208 -5.29 2.41 -10.50
C TYR A 208 -6.29 2.15 -9.37
N LEU A 209 -6.58 0.87 -9.13
CA LEU A 209 -7.47 0.39 -8.07
C LEU A 209 -6.68 -0.36 -7.00
N GLU A 210 -6.86 0.00 -5.75
CA GLU A 210 -6.33 -0.72 -4.59
C GLU A 210 -7.46 -1.37 -3.80
N GLY A 211 -7.40 -2.68 -3.65
CA GLY A 211 -8.32 -3.45 -2.82
C GLY A 211 -7.60 -4.05 -1.61
N CYS A 212 -8.25 -4.03 -0.44
CA CYS A 212 -7.69 -4.57 0.78
C CYS A 212 -8.69 -5.41 1.55
N SER A 213 -8.24 -6.56 2.10
CA SER A 213 -9.05 -7.39 2.99
C SER A 213 -8.22 -8.16 4.01
N ALA A 214 -8.89 -8.63 5.08
CA ALA A 214 -8.34 -9.55 6.06
C ALA A 214 -9.41 -10.55 6.52
N PRO A 215 -9.03 -11.79 6.93
CA PRO A 215 -9.93 -12.73 7.54
C PRO A 215 -10.34 -12.28 8.95
N SER A 216 -11.44 -12.86 9.44
CA SER A 216 -11.91 -12.68 10.82
C SER A 216 -10.92 -13.26 11.82
N ARG A 217 -10.53 -12.48 12.85
CA ARG A 217 -9.64 -12.90 13.94
C ARG A 217 -10.00 -12.20 15.25
N ASP A 218 -9.79 -12.88 16.37
CA ASP A 218 -10.07 -12.35 17.71
C ASP A 218 -8.99 -11.41 18.24
N GLU A 219 -7.91 -11.20 17.48
CA GLU A 219 -6.83 -10.27 17.79
C GLU A 219 -6.87 -9.03 16.91
N ASN A 220 -6.37 -7.91 17.44
CA ASN A 220 -6.19 -6.70 16.65
C ASN A 220 -4.90 -6.79 15.84
N GLN A 221 -4.97 -6.42 14.56
CA GLN A 221 -3.82 -6.38 13.67
C GLN A 221 -3.60 -4.97 13.13
N LEU A 222 -2.35 -4.54 13.07
CA LEU A 222 -1.98 -3.22 12.57
C LEU A 222 -1.73 -3.25 11.06
N HIS A 223 -2.46 -2.42 10.32
CA HIS A 223 -2.19 -2.08 8.94
C HIS A 223 -1.71 -0.63 8.87
N ALA A 224 -0.44 -0.43 8.54
CA ALA A 224 0.16 0.91 8.44
C ALA A 224 0.85 1.07 7.07
N ALA A 225 0.05 1.29 6.04
CA ALA A 225 0.52 1.46 4.66
C ALA A 225 0.87 2.89 4.32
N VAL A 226 1.70 3.05 3.30
CA VAL A 226 2.01 4.34 2.68
C VAL A 226 1.77 4.27 1.19
N VAL A 227 1.04 5.27 0.64
CA VAL A 227 0.82 5.43 -0.81
C VAL A 227 1.24 6.81 -1.25
N GLU A 228 2.15 6.86 -2.22
CA GLU A 228 2.63 8.08 -2.86
C GLU A 228 2.21 8.10 -4.33
N LEU A 229 1.47 9.15 -4.76
CA LEU A 229 1.09 9.38 -6.15
C LEU A 229 1.79 10.63 -6.66
N ILE A 230 2.40 10.59 -7.84
CA ILE A 230 3.11 11.73 -8.43
C ILE A 230 2.64 11.91 -9.87
N ALA A 231 2.01 13.05 -10.17
CA ALA A 231 1.63 13.46 -11.51
C ALA A 231 2.53 14.60 -11.98
N LEU A 232 3.22 14.40 -13.13
CA LEU A 232 4.03 15.43 -13.80
C LEU A 232 3.19 16.25 -14.77
N ASP A 233 3.79 17.14 -15.56
CA ASP A 233 3.07 18.07 -16.44
C ASP A 233 2.06 17.33 -17.34
N ASP A 234 0.83 17.79 -17.41
CA ASP A 234 -0.27 17.22 -18.22
C ASP A 234 -0.58 15.73 -17.91
N ALA A 235 -0.10 15.20 -16.79
CA ALA A 235 -0.35 13.82 -16.40
C ALA A 235 -1.63 13.68 -15.58
N GLU A 236 -2.31 12.55 -15.72
CA GLU A 236 -3.52 12.23 -14.99
C GLU A 236 -3.42 10.88 -14.29
N ILE A 237 -3.76 10.86 -12.99
CA ILE A 237 -3.89 9.64 -12.18
C ILE A 237 -5.32 9.56 -11.64
N LYS A 238 -6.06 8.51 -12.01
CA LYS A 238 -7.27 8.09 -11.29
C LYS A 238 -6.89 7.02 -10.30
N TYR A 239 -7.02 7.32 -9.02
CA TYR A 239 -6.72 6.37 -7.96
C TYR A 239 -7.98 6.06 -7.17
N SER A 240 -8.33 4.77 -7.13
CA SER A 240 -9.47 4.26 -6.37
C SER A 240 -9.01 3.29 -5.30
N THR A 241 -9.65 3.32 -4.14
CA THR A 241 -9.35 2.37 -3.06
C THR A 241 -10.63 1.87 -2.41
N VAL A 242 -10.72 0.54 -2.23
CA VAL A 242 -11.78 -0.12 -1.48
C VAL A 242 -11.14 -0.87 -0.32
N GLN A 243 -11.45 -0.43 0.89
CA GLN A 243 -10.90 -0.98 2.13
C GLN A 243 -12.03 -1.74 2.85
N ASN A 244 -11.99 -3.07 2.76
CA ASN A 244 -12.95 -3.95 3.41
C ASN A 244 -12.23 -4.90 4.39
N TRP A 245 -11.58 -4.31 5.38
CA TRP A 245 -10.90 -5.02 6.43
C TRP A 245 -11.88 -5.62 7.44
N TYR A 246 -11.48 -6.67 8.15
CA TYR A 246 -12.27 -7.22 9.25
C TYR A 246 -12.49 -6.18 10.35
N PRO A 247 -13.76 -5.92 10.74
CA PRO A 247 -14.09 -4.83 11.68
C PRO A 247 -13.99 -5.22 13.16
N GLY A 248 -13.70 -6.46 13.49
CA GLY A 248 -13.91 -7.04 14.82
C GLY A 248 -15.29 -7.70 14.96
N ASP A 249 -15.49 -8.37 16.09
CA ASP A 249 -16.77 -9.01 16.42
C ASP A 249 -17.82 -8.00 16.93
N GLU A 250 -19.03 -8.47 17.26
CA GLU A 250 -20.13 -7.64 17.76
C GLU A 250 -19.82 -6.97 19.12
N GLN A 251 -18.85 -7.50 19.85
CA GLN A 251 -18.36 -6.95 21.13
C GLN A 251 -17.18 -6.02 20.94
N GLY A 252 -16.72 -5.78 19.71
CA GLY A 252 -15.59 -4.93 19.36
C GLY A 252 -14.22 -5.56 19.62
N ARG A 253 -14.13 -6.91 19.72
CA ARG A 253 -12.86 -7.61 19.89
C ARG A 253 -12.25 -7.94 18.53
N GLY A 254 -10.93 -7.87 18.44
CA GLY A 254 -10.20 -8.11 17.20
C GLY A 254 -10.40 -7.00 16.18
N GLY A 255 -10.09 -7.32 14.93
CA GLY A 255 -10.23 -6.41 13.79
C GLY A 255 -8.98 -5.60 13.48
N ILE A 256 -9.01 -4.95 12.34
CA ILE A 256 -7.84 -4.25 11.79
C ILE A 256 -7.80 -2.80 12.28
N TYR A 257 -6.64 -2.36 12.74
CA TYR A 257 -6.30 -0.96 12.93
C TYR A 257 -5.67 -0.44 11.64
N ASN A 258 -6.44 0.34 10.89
CA ASN A 258 -6.09 0.82 9.56
C ASN A 258 -5.53 2.25 9.65
N PHE A 259 -4.22 2.37 9.94
CA PHE A 259 -3.50 3.63 10.13
C PHE A 259 -2.64 3.93 8.89
N VAL A 260 -3.25 4.52 7.89
CA VAL A 260 -2.68 4.63 6.56
C VAL A 260 -2.39 6.07 6.18
N THR A 261 -1.21 6.32 5.61
CA THR A 261 -0.82 7.61 5.07
C THR A 261 -0.80 7.55 3.55
N LYS A 262 -1.71 8.28 2.90
CA LYS A 262 -1.79 8.35 1.44
C LYS A 262 -1.71 9.79 0.98
N ARG A 263 -0.85 10.08 0.00
CA ARG A 263 -0.72 11.45 -0.51
C ARG A 263 -0.40 11.49 -2.00
N GLY A 264 -1.13 12.35 -2.70
CA GLY A 264 -0.86 12.72 -4.08
C GLY A 264 -0.06 14.00 -4.17
N LEU A 265 0.77 14.13 -5.20
CA LEU A 265 1.47 15.35 -5.58
C LEU A 265 1.22 15.65 -7.05
N CYS A 266 0.40 16.67 -7.33
CA CYS A 266 0.31 17.30 -8.61
C CYS A 266 1.54 18.22 -8.80
N ARG A 267 2.65 17.60 -9.20
CA ARG A 267 3.96 18.26 -9.29
C ARG A 267 4.08 19.13 -10.53
N GLY A 268 3.49 18.68 -11.64
CA GLY A 268 3.57 19.34 -12.94
C GLY A 268 2.39 20.26 -13.21
N ASP A 269 2.56 21.16 -14.17
CA ASP A 269 1.49 22.04 -14.62
C ASP A 269 0.37 21.24 -15.28
N ARG A 270 -0.89 21.64 -15.06
CA ARG A 270 -2.12 20.98 -15.56
C ARG A 270 -2.21 19.50 -15.23
N SER A 271 -1.46 19.05 -14.21
CA SER A 271 -1.55 17.68 -13.71
C SER A 271 -2.83 17.47 -12.92
N HIS A 272 -3.35 16.25 -12.95
CA HIS A 272 -4.62 15.90 -12.32
C HIS A 272 -4.53 14.61 -11.53
N ILE A 273 -4.98 14.63 -10.28
CA ILE A 273 -5.18 13.44 -9.46
C ILE A 273 -6.65 13.40 -9.01
N SER A 274 -7.39 12.42 -9.52
CA SER A 274 -8.75 12.10 -9.06
C SER A 274 -8.67 10.92 -8.08
N TRP A 275 -9.24 11.11 -6.90
CA TRP A 275 -9.18 10.15 -5.81
C TRP A 275 -10.56 9.70 -5.38
N THR A 276 -10.84 8.40 -5.47
CA THR A 276 -12.07 7.79 -4.93
C THR A 276 -11.74 6.81 -3.82
N GLN A 277 -12.39 6.92 -2.68
CA GLN A 277 -12.14 6.11 -1.51
C GLN A 277 -13.43 5.57 -0.91
N VAL A 278 -13.47 4.25 -0.66
CA VAL A 278 -14.56 3.58 0.04
C VAL A 278 -13.99 2.81 1.24
N GLU A 279 -14.40 3.19 2.43
CA GLU A 279 -14.02 2.59 3.71
C GLU A 279 -15.25 1.93 4.34
N THR A 280 -15.29 0.59 4.36
CA THR A 280 -16.45 -0.17 4.89
C THR A 280 -16.08 -1.17 5.96
N GLY A 281 -14.79 -1.34 6.22
CA GLY A 281 -14.26 -2.28 7.20
C GLY A 281 -13.39 -1.60 8.25
N SER A 282 -12.52 -2.38 8.90
CA SER A 282 -11.64 -2.02 10.01
C SER A 282 -12.34 -1.78 11.34
N ALA A 283 -11.70 -2.18 12.43
CA ALA A 283 -12.14 -1.80 13.78
C ALA A 283 -11.91 -0.30 14.01
N ILE A 284 -10.72 0.17 13.63
CA ILE A 284 -10.34 1.58 13.69
C ILE A 284 -9.79 2.01 12.33
N THR A 285 -10.37 3.06 11.75
CA THR A 285 -9.81 3.73 10.57
C THR A 285 -9.29 5.10 10.98
N TRP A 286 -8.01 5.30 10.75
CA TRP A 286 -7.34 6.58 10.95
C TRP A 286 -6.56 6.93 9.69
N LYS A 287 -7.15 7.80 8.85
CA LYS A 287 -6.66 8.00 7.50
C LYS A 287 -7.03 9.38 6.95
N TYR A 288 -6.02 10.16 6.64
CA TYR A 288 -6.15 11.51 6.08
C TYR A 288 -5.40 11.61 4.76
N PRO A 289 -5.96 11.10 3.65
CA PRO A 289 -5.36 11.30 2.34
C PRO A 289 -5.37 12.77 1.96
N SER A 290 -4.38 13.18 1.17
CA SER A 290 -4.27 14.56 0.72
C SER A 290 -3.70 14.64 -0.69
N VAL A 291 -3.98 15.75 -1.41
CA VAL A 291 -3.36 16.05 -2.70
C VAL A 291 -2.70 17.42 -2.61
N VAL A 292 -1.39 17.46 -2.81
CA VAL A 292 -0.60 18.69 -2.84
C VAL A 292 -0.55 19.20 -4.26
N LEU A 293 -1.07 20.42 -4.49
CA LEU A 293 -1.12 21.08 -5.79
C LEU A 293 0.08 22.04 -5.89
N ARG A 294 1.05 21.74 -6.78
CA ARG A 294 2.24 22.57 -6.99
C ARG A 294 2.33 23.13 -8.39
N GLY A 295 1.90 22.38 -9.39
CA GLY A 295 1.89 22.84 -10.78
C GLY A 295 0.82 23.91 -11.01
N ALA A 296 1.05 24.82 -11.95
CA ALA A 296 0.04 25.77 -12.39
C ALA A 296 -1.15 25.00 -13.01
N ASP A 297 -2.38 25.43 -12.72
CA ASP A 297 -3.62 24.82 -13.21
C ASP A 297 -3.76 23.32 -12.85
N SER A 298 -3.05 22.87 -11.83
CA SER A 298 -3.18 21.49 -11.35
C SER A 298 -4.49 21.28 -10.59
N VAL A 299 -5.06 20.07 -10.71
CA VAL A 299 -6.36 19.71 -10.15
C VAL A 299 -6.25 18.49 -9.24
N GLY A 300 -6.86 18.58 -8.06
CA GLY A 300 -7.06 17.46 -7.15
C GLY A 300 -8.55 17.27 -6.87
N GLU A 301 -9.09 16.09 -7.15
CA GLU A 301 -10.45 15.71 -6.81
C GLU A 301 -10.45 14.63 -5.75
N PHE A 302 -11.37 14.71 -4.81
CA PHE A 302 -11.47 13.73 -3.74
C PHE A 302 -12.92 13.37 -3.42
N TYR A 303 -13.24 12.09 -3.58
CA TYR A 303 -14.53 11.49 -3.25
C TYR A 303 -14.32 10.42 -2.19
N SER A 304 -14.95 10.56 -1.04
CA SER A 304 -14.80 9.62 0.08
C SER A 304 -16.13 9.20 0.63
N VAL A 305 -16.31 7.90 0.81
CA VAL A 305 -17.41 7.29 1.54
C VAL A 305 -16.84 6.44 2.67
N ALA A 306 -17.19 6.75 3.91
CA ALA A 306 -16.87 5.95 5.07
C ALA A 306 -18.18 5.47 5.73
N LEU A 307 -18.31 4.16 5.89
CA LEU A 307 -19.47 3.54 6.54
C LEU A 307 -18.99 2.75 7.74
N THR A 308 -19.41 3.17 8.93
CA THR A 308 -19.14 2.47 10.20
C THR A 308 -20.42 1.87 10.76
N ARG A 309 -20.27 0.74 11.44
CA ARG A 309 -21.35 0.05 12.15
C ARG A 309 -20.83 -0.54 13.45
N GLN A 310 -21.74 -0.79 14.42
CA GLN A 310 -21.40 -1.40 15.71
C GLN A 310 -20.26 -0.67 16.44
N CYS A 311 -19.17 -1.33 16.75
CA CYS A 311 -18.02 -0.81 17.48
C CYS A 311 -16.96 -0.15 16.59
N GLN A 312 -17.15 -0.08 15.28
CA GLN A 312 -16.19 0.56 14.37
C GLN A 312 -16.06 2.06 14.63
N GLN A 313 -14.84 2.56 14.52
CA GLN A 313 -14.54 3.98 14.61
C GLN A 313 -13.76 4.42 13.38
N ALA A 314 -14.09 5.57 12.83
CA ALA A 314 -13.38 6.14 11.71
C ALA A 314 -13.13 7.64 11.95
N ASP A 315 -11.88 8.04 11.95
CA ASP A 315 -11.45 9.41 11.85
C ASP A 315 -10.73 9.60 10.52
N THR A 316 -11.44 10.12 9.55
CA THR A 316 -10.98 10.25 8.16
C THR A 316 -11.43 11.58 7.58
N GLY A 317 -10.63 12.09 6.66
CA GLY A 317 -10.89 13.34 5.98
C GLY A 317 -9.90 13.54 4.85
N THR A 318 -9.92 14.71 4.20
CA THR A 318 -8.95 15.04 3.16
C THR A 318 -8.40 16.45 3.34
N LYS A 319 -7.22 16.68 2.80
CA LYS A 319 -6.56 18.00 2.79
C LYS A 319 -5.97 18.32 1.42
#